data_19e2e903656c521775193186910ef4e6
#
_entry.id   19e2e903656c521775193186910ef4e6
#
_cell.length_a   1.000
_cell.length_b   1.000
_cell.length_c   1.000
_cell.angle_alpha   90.00
_cell.angle_beta   90.00
_cell.angle_gamma   90.00
#
_symmetry.space_group_name_H-M   'P 1'
#
loop_
_entity.id
_entity.type
_entity.pdbx_description
1 polymer ?
#
loop_
_entity_poly.entity_id
_entity_poly.type
_entity_poly.pdbx_seq_one_letter_code
_entity_poly.pdbx_strand_id
1 'polypeptide(L)'
;EMSSRGLGDVYKRQMLVSDTGREAPEEGISLYRSAGFTKDQLDTYAERFGGFGSAISKLPDSYNRIKDYDIIKIGDYDWEVVVGSGHCPEHICLYNKKLKLFISGDQVLPKITSNVSVFPTEPNSNPLNDWIDSCKYIKSRVDNDVLVLPSHNEPFRGLHERLDHLINGHEKNLSRLLDYCEEPKRAVDVFSVLFKRKITNDVLLMATGESIAHLNCLLHRGLLGSKYDDKGI
;
A
#
# COMPACT_ATOMS: atom_id res chain seq x y z
N GLU A 1 -22.87 8.21 -8.01
CA GLU A 1 -21.82 8.66 -7.06
C GLU A 1 -20.50 7.95 -7.39
N MET A 2 -19.64 8.59 -8.18
CA MET A 2 -18.27 8.12 -8.28
C MET A 2 -17.56 8.47 -6.97
N SER A 3 -17.46 7.49 -6.09
CA SER A 3 -16.61 7.60 -4.90
C SER A 3 -15.20 7.97 -5.33
N SER A 4 -14.60 8.97 -4.69
CA SER A 4 -13.24 9.48 -4.89
C SER A 4 -12.13 8.46 -4.54
N ARG A 5 -12.48 7.21 -4.36
CA ARG A 5 -11.56 6.10 -4.15
C ARG A 5 -11.08 5.64 -5.51
N GLY A 6 -9.79 5.87 -5.78
CA GLY A 6 -9.18 5.66 -7.08
C GLY A 6 -9.39 4.26 -7.67
N LEU A 7 -9.20 4.12 -8.97
CA LEU A 7 -9.34 2.86 -9.71
C LEU A 7 -8.41 1.73 -9.24
N GLY A 8 -7.33 2.04 -8.52
CA GLY A 8 -6.55 1.07 -7.75
C GLY A 8 -7.35 0.33 -6.69
N ASP A 9 -8.41 0.93 -6.17
CA ASP A 9 -9.39 0.25 -5.32
C ASP A 9 -10.20 -0.80 -6.08
N VAL A 10 -10.32 -0.72 -7.42
CA VAL A 10 -11.04 -1.73 -8.21
C VAL A 10 -10.32 -3.08 -8.13
N TYR A 11 -9.00 -3.11 -8.27
CA TYR A 11 -8.22 -4.34 -8.13
C TYR A 11 -8.34 -4.94 -6.72
N LYS A 12 -8.15 -4.11 -5.68
CA LYS A 12 -8.33 -4.55 -4.29
C LYS A 12 -9.74 -5.04 -4.03
N ARG A 13 -10.76 -4.33 -4.51
CA ARG A 13 -12.16 -4.73 -4.39
C ARG A 13 -12.44 -6.03 -5.11
N GLN A 14 -11.87 -6.23 -6.30
CA GLN A 14 -12.04 -7.45 -7.08
C GLN A 14 -11.46 -8.66 -6.35
N MET A 15 -10.26 -8.53 -5.75
CA MET A 15 -9.69 -9.55 -4.88
C MET A 15 -10.60 -9.85 -3.69
N LEU A 16 -11.03 -8.83 -2.96
CA LEU A 16 -11.87 -8.99 -1.77
C LEU A 16 -13.23 -9.64 -2.10
N VAL A 17 -13.83 -9.31 -3.23
CA VAL A 17 -15.08 -9.92 -3.69
C VAL A 17 -14.85 -11.36 -4.13
N SER A 18 -13.75 -11.67 -4.80
CA SER A 18 -13.41 -13.03 -5.23
C SER A 18 -13.09 -13.96 -4.07
N ASP A 19 -12.61 -13.43 -2.94
CA ASP A 19 -12.29 -14.19 -1.75
C ASP A 19 -13.51 -14.42 -0.83
N THR A 20 -14.65 -13.76 -1.11
CA THR A 20 -15.85 -13.88 -0.28
C THR A 20 -16.35 -15.32 -0.26
N GLY A 21 -16.47 -15.88 0.95
CA GLY A 21 -16.96 -17.25 1.17
C GLY A 21 -15.95 -18.36 0.83
N ARG A 22 -14.69 -18.01 0.54
CA ARG A 22 -13.60 -18.98 0.34
C ARG A 22 -12.86 -19.24 1.65
N GLU A 23 -12.27 -20.41 1.76
CA GLU A 23 -11.31 -20.72 2.82
C GLU A 23 -10.00 -19.97 2.58
N ALA A 24 -9.29 -19.66 3.68
CA ALA A 24 -7.98 -19.04 3.59
C ALA A 24 -6.99 -19.96 2.85
N PRO A 25 -6.30 -19.47 1.81
CA PRO A 25 -5.35 -20.27 1.07
C PRO A 25 -4.13 -20.61 1.92
N GLU A 26 -3.57 -21.83 1.72
CA GLU A 26 -2.39 -22.28 2.46
C GLU A 26 -1.18 -21.37 2.27
N GLU A 27 -1.04 -20.73 1.11
CA GLU A 27 -0.01 -19.73 0.85
C GLU A 27 -0.11 -18.54 1.81
N GLY A 28 -1.33 -18.11 2.12
CA GLY A 28 -1.58 -17.05 3.10
C GLY A 28 -1.23 -17.48 4.52
N ILE A 29 -1.67 -18.68 4.91
CA ILE A 29 -1.34 -19.29 6.20
C ILE A 29 0.18 -19.44 6.35
N SER A 30 0.85 -19.92 5.32
CA SER A 30 2.30 -20.12 5.30
C SER A 30 3.06 -18.78 5.42
N LEU A 31 2.65 -17.75 4.67
CA LEU A 31 3.25 -16.42 4.76
C LEU A 31 3.16 -15.85 6.18
N TYR A 32 1.99 -15.87 6.79
CA TYR A 32 1.80 -15.32 8.13
C TYR A 32 2.46 -16.16 9.22
N ARG A 33 2.55 -17.48 9.03
CA ARG A 33 3.34 -18.37 9.90
C ARG A 33 4.82 -17.99 9.85
N SER A 34 5.39 -17.84 8.67
CA SER A 34 6.78 -17.39 8.47
C SER A 34 7.02 -15.97 8.99
N ALA A 35 6.02 -15.10 8.90
CA ALA A 35 6.05 -13.76 9.46
C ALA A 35 6.08 -13.74 11.01
N GLY A 36 5.76 -14.88 11.67
CA GLY A 36 5.83 -15.05 13.12
C GLY A 36 4.49 -15.02 13.85
N PHE A 37 3.37 -15.28 13.15
CA PHE A 37 2.05 -15.39 13.80
C PHE A 37 1.98 -16.61 14.71
N THR A 38 1.32 -16.42 15.85
CA THR A 38 0.93 -17.53 16.74
C THR A 38 -0.20 -18.35 16.09
N LYS A 39 -0.41 -19.56 16.62
CA LYS A 39 -1.52 -20.41 16.17
C LYS A 39 -2.87 -19.68 16.24
N ASP A 40 -3.18 -19.03 17.36
CA ASP A 40 -4.44 -18.30 17.54
C ASP A 40 -4.62 -17.14 16.52
N GLN A 41 -3.52 -16.51 16.13
CA GLN A 41 -3.54 -15.45 15.10
C GLN A 41 -3.78 -16.03 13.71
N LEU A 42 -3.22 -17.20 13.40
CA LEU A 42 -3.47 -17.91 12.15
C LEU A 42 -4.92 -18.42 12.07
N ASP A 43 -5.43 -18.99 13.16
CA ASP A 43 -6.83 -19.43 13.25
C ASP A 43 -7.77 -18.22 13.04
N THR A 44 -7.50 -17.08 13.69
CA THR A 44 -8.26 -15.84 13.51
C THR A 44 -8.19 -15.31 12.05
N TYR A 45 -7.04 -15.41 11.41
CA TYR A 45 -6.89 -15.05 9.99
C TYR A 45 -7.76 -15.94 9.10
N ALA A 46 -7.70 -17.27 9.32
CA ALA A 46 -8.47 -18.22 8.54
C ALA A 46 -9.99 -18.02 8.72
N GLU A 47 -10.47 -17.80 9.94
CA GLU A 47 -11.89 -17.55 10.24
C GLU A 47 -12.42 -16.26 9.61
N ARG A 48 -11.58 -15.22 9.49
CA ARG A 48 -11.98 -13.91 8.96
C ARG A 48 -11.69 -13.74 7.46
N PHE A 49 -11.05 -14.72 6.84
CA PHE A 49 -10.70 -14.65 5.42
C PHE A 49 -11.95 -14.47 4.56
N GLY A 50 -11.87 -13.56 3.58
CA GLY A 50 -12.98 -13.26 2.69
C GLY A 50 -14.17 -12.51 3.31
N GLY A 51 -14.21 -12.34 4.65
CA GLY A 51 -15.34 -11.69 5.33
C GLY A 51 -15.55 -10.23 4.93
N PHE A 52 -14.49 -9.51 4.60
CA PHE A 52 -14.59 -8.11 4.19
C PHE A 52 -15.28 -7.91 2.83
N GLY A 53 -15.20 -8.91 1.94
CA GLY A 53 -15.84 -8.86 0.63
C GLY A 53 -17.35 -8.78 0.69
N SER A 54 -17.98 -9.31 1.74
CA SER A 54 -19.44 -9.24 1.96
C SER A 54 -19.94 -7.81 2.21
N ALA A 55 -19.06 -6.89 2.64
CA ALA A 55 -19.37 -5.48 2.87
C ALA A 55 -19.18 -4.59 1.63
N ILE A 56 -18.73 -5.16 0.51
CA ILE A 56 -18.42 -4.42 -0.71
C ILE A 56 -19.55 -4.58 -1.72
N SER A 57 -20.00 -3.46 -2.32
CA SER A 57 -20.98 -3.49 -3.41
C SER A 57 -20.44 -4.25 -4.62
N LYS A 58 -21.33 -4.95 -5.34
CA LYS A 58 -21.02 -5.65 -6.58
C LYS A 58 -20.31 -4.69 -7.57
N LEU A 59 -19.24 -5.17 -8.19
CA LEU A 59 -18.55 -4.43 -9.24
C LEU A 59 -19.37 -4.42 -10.53
N PRO A 60 -19.20 -3.40 -11.39
CA PRO A 60 -19.78 -3.40 -12.73
C PRO A 60 -19.30 -4.61 -13.55
N ASP A 61 -20.15 -5.11 -14.45
CA ASP A 61 -19.82 -6.24 -15.34
C ASP A 61 -18.86 -5.83 -16.47
N SER A 62 -18.68 -4.52 -16.70
CA SER A 62 -17.74 -3.97 -17.69
C SER A 62 -17.12 -2.67 -17.21
N TYR A 63 -15.93 -2.34 -17.73
CA TYR A 63 -15.19 -1.12 -17.41
C TYR A 63 -14.36 -0.66 -18.60
N ASN A 64 -14.07 0.62 -18.66
CA ASN A 64 -13.07 1.18 -19.56
C ASN A 64 -11.73 1.27 -18.81
N ARG A 65 -10.70 0.61 -19.33
CA ARG A 65 -9.35 0.72 -18.79
C ARG A 65 -8.76 2.07 -19.15
N ILE A 66 -8.27 2.79 -18.17
CA ILE A 66 -7.51 4.02 -18.32
C ILE A 66 -6.04 3.77 -17.97
N LYS A 67 -5.14 4.56 -18.58
CA LYS A 67 -3.70 4.42 -18.44
C LYS A 67 -3.08 5.75 -18.05
N ASP A 68 -1.84 5.70 -17.64
CA ASP A 68 -1.04 6.88 -17.41
C ASP A 68 -1.00 7.76 -18.67
N TYR A 69 -1.07 9.07 -18.49
CA TYR A 69 -1.19 10.10 -19.53
C TYR A 69 -2.54 10.17 -20.26
N ASP A 70 -3.48 9.29 -20.00
CA ASP A 70 -4.81 9.44 -20.59
C ASP A 70 -5.45 10.74 -20.09
N ILE A 71 -6.26 11.34 -20.96
CA ILE A 71 -7.08 12.51 -20.61
C ILE A 71 -8.53 12.04 -20.47
N ILE A 72 -9.11 12.24 -19.29
CA ILE A 72 -10.52 11.98 -19.05
C ILE A 72 -11.27 13.29 -18.86
N LYS A 73 -12.44 13.40 -19.48
CA LYS A 73 -13.30 14.56 -19.33
C LYS A 73 -14.27 14.38 -18.17
N ILE A 74 -14.22 15.29 -17.20
CA ILE A 74 -15.17 15.32 -16.07
C ILE A 74 -15.81 16.71 -16.04
N GLY A 75 -17.09 16.75 -16.39
CA GLY A 75 -17.78 18.02 -16.65
C GLY A 75 -17.14 18.75 -17.83
N ASP A 76 -16.81 20.01 -17.62
CA ASP A 76 -16.17 20.86 -18.64
C ASP A 76 -14.63 20.86 -18.59
N TYR A 77 -14.04 19.98 -17.76
CA TYR A 77 -12.61 19.98 -17.51
C TYR A 77 -11.96 18.69 -17.97
N ASP A 78 -10.77 18.84 -18.54
CA ASP A 78 -9.89 17.73 -18.90
C ASP A 78 -8.97 17.40 -17.72
N TRP A 79 -8.94 16.15 -17.32
CA TRP A 79 -8.11 15.62 -16.24
C TRP A 79 -7.10 14.63 -16.79
N GLU A 80 -5.85 14.87 -16.49
CA GLU A 80 -4.77 13.96 -16.84
C GLU A 80 -4.69 12.84 -15.79
N VAL A 81 -4.60 11.61 -16.27
CA VAL A 81 -4.37 10.43 -15.43
C VAL A 81 -2.88 10.36 -15.08
N VAL A 82 -2.59 10.28 -13.80
CA VAL A 82 -1.25 10.06 -13.24
C VAL A 82 -1.30 8.77 -12.44
N VAL A 83 -0.59 7.73 -12.90
CA VAL A 83 -0.61 6.43 -12.25
C VAL A 83 0.46 6.36 -11.16
N GLY A 84 0.02 6.10 -9.94
CA GLY A 84 0.86 5.74 -8.81
C GLY A 84 0.96 4.23 -8.62
N SER A 85 1.87 3.79 -7.76
CA SER A 85 2.05 2.38 -7.41
C SER A 85 2.48 2.20 -5.95
N GLY A 86 2.56 0.96 -5.50
CA GLY A 86 3.02 0.59 -4.17
C GLY A 86 1.89 0.46 -3.15
N HIS A 87 1.00 1.44 -2.99
CA HIS A 87 -0.23 1.27 -2.21
C HIS A 87 -1.16 0.24 -2.86
N CYS A 88 -1.29 0.32 -4.18
CA CYS A 88 -1.84 -0.72 -5.05
C CYS A 88 -1.10 -0.67 -6.40
N PRO A 89 -1.16 -1.73 -7.23
CA PRO A 89 -0.34 -1.83 -8.44
C PRO A 89 -0.54 -0.70 -9.45
N GLU A 90 -1.76 -0.21 -9.61
CA GLU A 90 -2.12 0.86 -10.55
C GLU A 90 -3.05 1.86 -9.84
N HIS A 91 -2.49 2.72 -8.97
CA HIS A 91 -3.25 3.73 -8.25
C HIS A 91 -3.50 4.94 -9.15
N ILE A 92 -4.74 5.18 -9.53
CA ILE A 92 -5.10 6.32 -10.38
C ILE A 92 -5.21 7.60 -9.54
N CYS A 93 -4.39 8.58 -9.91
CA CYS A 93 -4.52 9.96 -9.48
C CYS A 93 -5.01 10.81 -10.68
N LEU A 94 -5.66 11.93 -10.41
CA LEU A 94 -6.17 12.82 -11.45
C LEU A 94 -5.60 14.22 -11.27
N TYR A 95 -4.99 14.76 -12.32
CA TYR A 95 -4.38 16.06 -12.32
C TYR A 95 -5.09 17.01 -13.28
N ASN A 96 -5.53 18.15 -12.76
CA ASN A 96 -6.03 19.25 -13.58
C ASN A 96 -5.12 20.47 -13.44
N LYS A 97 -4.30 20.68 -14.45
CA LYS A 97 -3.32 21.79 -14.48
C LYS A 97 -3.97 23.16 -14.46
N LYS A 98 -5.10 23.34 -15.17
CA LYS A 98 -5.81 24.62 -15.29
C LYS A 98 -6.43 25.04 -13.95
N LEU A 99 -7.02 24.10 -13.22
CA LEU A 99 -7.63 24.34 -11.92
C LEU A 99 -6.62 24.27 -10.77
N LYS A 100 -5.39 23.82 -11.03
CA LYS A 100 -4.37 23.53 -10.03
C LYS A 100 -4.88 22.58 -8.94
N LEU A 101 -5.49 21.48 -9.38
CA LEU A 101 -6.05 20.44 -8.53
C LEU A 101 -5.36 19.09 -8.81
N PHE A 102 -5.08 18.34 -7.74
CA PHE A 102 -4.55 17.01 -7.80
C PHE A 102 -5.33 16.07 -6.87
N ILE A 103 -6.12 15.17 -7.43
CA ILE A 103 -6.82 14.14 -6.65
C ILE A 103 -5.86 12.98 -6.49
N SER A 104 -5.30 12.84 -5.29
CA SER A 104 -4.25 11.86 -4.99
C SER A 104 -4.76 10.52 -4.47
N GLY A 105 -6.04 10.42 -4.08
CA GLY A 105 -6.54 9.22 -3.41
C GLY A 105 -5.70 8.86 -2.19
N ASP A 106 -5.37 7.57 -2.06
CA ASP A 106 -4.49 7.06 -1.01
C ASP A 106 -3.00 7.12 -1.38
N GLN A 107 -2.65 7.57 -2.58
CA GLN A 107 -1.25 7.62 -3.00
C GLN A 107 -0.44 8.65 -2.23
N VAL A 108 -1.05 9.82 -1.92
CA VAL A 108 -0.40 10.87 -1.14
C VAL A 108 -1.37 11.43 -0.11
N LEU A 109 -1.05 11.25 1.17
CA LEU A 109 -1.86 11.68 2.31
C LEU A 109 -1.14 12.78 3.11
N PRO A 110 -1.85 13.76 3.72
CA PRO A 110 -1.20 14.93 4.34
C PRO A 110 -0.55 14.65 5.70
N LYS A 111 -1.13 13.78 6.52
CA LYS A 111 -0.71 13.58 7.92
C LYS A 111 -0.16 12.19 8.21
N ILE A 112 -0.74 11.18 7.56
CA ILE A 112 -0.35 9.78 7.72
C ILE A 112 0.39 9.29 6.47
N THR A 113 1.05 8.15 6.55
CA THR A 113 1.59 7.45 5.38
C THR A 113 0.51 6.57 4.77
N SER A 114 0.57 6.38 3.46
CA SER A 114 -0.22 5.35 2.79
C SER A 114 0.20 3.97 3.30
N ASN A 115 -0.74 3.07 3.46
CA ASN A 115 -0.37 1.68 3.76
C ASN A 115 0.25 1.05 2.50
N VAL A 116 1.48 0.58 2.62
CA VAL A 116 2.23 -0.11 1.55
C VAL A 116 2.54 -1.52 2.05
N SER A 117 1.79 -2.50 1.58
CA SER A 117 1.81 -3.86 2.12
C SER A 117 2.13 -4.90 1.06
N VAL A 118 2.87 -5.92 1.46
CA VAL A 118 2.96 -7.19 0.73
C VAL A 118 1.74 -8.04 1.07
N PHE A 119 1.17 -8.66 0.05
CA PHE A 119 0.03 -9.58 0.18
C PHE A 119 0.47 -11.03 -0.11
N PRO A 120 -0.26 -12.03 0.43
CA PRO A 120 0.08 -13.44 0.22
C PRO A 120 0.13 -13.88 -1.26
N THR A 121 -0.57 -13.18 -2.14
CA THR A 121 -0.56 -13.44 -3.59
C THR A 121 0.77 -13.08 -4.26
N GLU A 122 1.55 -12.17 -3.67
CA GLU A 122 2.82 -11.68 -4.20
C GLU A 122 3.86 -11.51 -3.08
N PRO A 123 4.26 -12.58 -2.38
CA PRO A 123 5.04 -12.52 -1.14
C PRO A 123 6.43 -11.88 -1.33
N ASN A 124 6.97 -11.94 -2.54
CA ASN A 124 8.31 -11.42 -2.87
C ASN A 124 8.27 -10.05 -3.58
N SER A 125 7.09 -9.41 -3.67
CA SER A 125 6.96 -8.09 -4.27
C SER A 125 7.71 -7.02 -3.48
N ASN A 126 8.05 -5.89 -4.14
CA ASN A 126 8.73 -4.75 -3.52
C ASN A 126 7.88 -3.47 -3.59
N PRO A 127 6.67 -3.48 -3.03
CA PRO A 127 5.74 -2.36 -3.17
C PRO A 127 6.25 -1.06 -2.52
N LEU A 128 7.16 -1.14 -1.54
CA LEU A 128 7.72 0.05 -0.92
C LEU A 128 8.65 0.81 -1.87
N ASN A 129 9.49 0.10 -2.62
CA ASN A 129 10.31 0.77 -3.63
C ASN A 129 9.45 1.34 -4.76
N ASP A 130 8.44 0.58 -5.21
CA ASP A 130 7.50 1.04 -6.23
C ASP A 130 6.78 2.33 -5.78
N TRP A 131 6.39 2.39 -4.50
CA TRP A 131 5.76 3.58 -3.94
C TRP A 131 6.72 4.78 -3.84
N ILE A 132 7.97 4.55 -3.42
CA ILE A 132 9.01 5.60 -3.37
C ILE A 132 9.26 6.16 -4.78
N ASP A 133 9.39 5.29 -5.78
CA ASP A 133 9.63 5.72 -7.17
C ASP A 133 8.39 6.40 -7.76
N SER A 134 7.20 5.94 -7.41
CA SER A 134 5.94 6.60 -7.73
C SER A 134 5.85 8.01 -7.13
N CYS A 135 6.28 8.22 -5.89
CA CYS A 135 6.33 9.55 -5.28
C CYS A 135 7.28 10.49 -6.03
N LYS A 136 8.45 10.00 -6.43
CA LYS A 136 9.40 10.75 -7.27
C LYS A 136 8.79 11.09 -8.64
N TYR A 137 8.11 10.13 -9.24
CA TYR A 137 7.40 10.31 -10.50
C TYR A 137 6.32 11.38 -10.41
N ILE A 138 5.43 11.30 -9.43
CA ILE A 138 4.39 12.31 -9.18
C ILE A 138 5.02 13.70 -9.00
N LYS A 139 6.12 13.79 -8.24
CA LYS A 139 6.84 15.05 -8.06
C LYS A 139 7.34 15.65 -9.35
N SER A 140 7.75 14.82 -10.32
CA SER A 140 8.21 15.28 -11.63
C SER A 140 7.09 15.70 -12.60
N ARG A 141 5.85 15.20 -12.37
CA ARG A 141 4.70 15.33 -13.26
C ARG A 141 3.73 16.43 -12.85
N VAL A 142 3.53 16.60 -11.55
CA VAL A 142 2.50 17.46 -10.98
C VAL A 142 3.15 18.71 -10.39
N ASP A 143 2.64 19.89 -10.75
CA ASP A 143 3.15 21.17 -10.25
C ASP A 143 2.97 21.27 -8.71
N ASN A 144 3.91 21.94 -8.03
CA ASN A 144 3.88 22.05 -6.56
C ASN A 144 2.74 22.93 -6.02
N ASP A 145 2.26 23.87 -6.82
CA ASP A 145 1.26 24.88 -6.41
C ASP A 145 -0.20 24.38 -6.48
N VAL A 146 -0.40 23.07 -6.65
CA VAL A 146 -1.71 22.44 -6.65
C VAL A 146 -2.35 22.40 -5.26
N LEU A 147 -3.69 22.35 -5.21
CA LEU A 147 -4.42 21.87 -4.05
C LEU A 147 -4.60 20.36 -4.20
N VAL A 148 -4.03 19.60 -3.25
CA VAL A 148 -4.13 18.15 -3.21
C VAL A 148 -5.42 17.75 -2.50
N LEU A 149 -6.17 16.84 -3.13
CA LEU A 149 -7.43 16.27 -2.62
C LEU A 149 -7.19 14.78 -2.30
N PRO A 150 -6.85 14.45 -1.05
CA PRO A 150 -6.58 13.08 -0.62
C PRO A 150 -7.88 12.35 -0.26
N SER A 151 -7.84 11.01 -0.16
CA SER A 151 -8.97 10.20 0.32
C SER A 151 -9.15 10.26 1.85
N HIS A 152 -8.12 10.64 2.58
CA HIS A 152 -8.14 10.76 4.03
C HIS A 152 -7.53 12.09 4.48
N ASN A 153 -8.06 12.63 5.58
CA ASN A 153 -7.72 13.93 6.15
C ASN A 153 -8.10 15.10 5.23
N GLU A 154 -7.59 16.31 5.55
CA GLU A 154 -7.95 17.54 4.88
C GLU A 154 -7.18 17.76 3.58
N PRO A 155 -7.76 18.45 2.58
CA PRO A 155 -7.01 18.96 1.44
C PRO A 155 -5.81 19.80 1.88
N PHE A 156 -4.73 19.77 1.11
CA PHE A 156 -3.49 20.46 1.47
C PHE A 156 -2.73 21.03 0.26
N ARG A 157 -1.78 21.92 0.52
CA ARG A 157 -0.81 22.45 -0.44
C ARG A 157 0.61 22.06 -0.05
N GLY A 158 1.58 22.23 -0.98
CA GLY A 158 2.95 21.81 -0.75
C GLY A 158 3.14 20.32 -1.06
N LEU A 159 2.70 19.91 -2.26
CA LEU A 159 2.80 18.53 -2.71
C LEU A 159 4.24 18.01 -2.68
N HIS A 160 5.19 18.79 -3.21
CA HIS A 160 6.58 18.35 -3.34
C HIS A 160 7.25 18.18 -1.99
N GLU A 161 7.03 19.11 -1.05
CA GLU A 161 7.53 19.04 0.32
C GLU A 161 6.95 17.83 1.06
N ARG A 162 5.67 17.54 0.79
CA ARG A 162 5.03 16.36 1.38
C ARG A 162 5.61 15.06 0.83
N LEU A 163 5.81 14.96 -0.48
CA LEU A 163 6.43 13.80 -1.12
C LEU A 163 7.85 13.57 -0.60
N ASP A 164 8.66 14.61 -0.48
CA ASP A 164 10.01 14.51 0.09
C ASP A 164 9.97 14.04 1.56
N HIS A 165 9.03 14.57 2.34
CA HIS A 165 8.86 14.14 3.74
C HIS A 165 8.50 12.65 3.85
N LEU A 166 7.61 12.17 2.99
CA LEU A 166 7.17 10.77 2.95
C LEU A 166 8.32 9.84 2.53
N ILE A 167 9.02 10.16 1.45
CA ILE A 167 10.19 9.40 0.98
C ILE A 167 11.26 9.32 2.07
N ASN A 168 11.66 10.49 2.62
CA ASN A 168 12.67 10.57 3.67
C ASN A 168 12.25 9.82 4.95
N GLY A 169 10.96 9.78 5.25
CA GLY A 169 10.41 9.01 6.37
C GLY A 169 10.65 7.52 6.22
N HIS A 170 10.35 6.96 5.03
CA HIS A 170 10.60 5.56 4.73
C HIS A 170 12.09 5.22 4.65
N GLU A 171 12.92 6.07 4.05
CA GLU A 171 14.37 5.84 4.02
C GLU A 171 14.98 5.80 5.44
N LYS A 172 14.52 6.67 6.35
CA LYS A 172 14.91 6.62 7.77
C LYS A 172 14.45 5.34 8.45
N ASN A 173 13.23 4.88 8.17
CA ASN A 173 12.72 3.63 8.72
C ASN A 173 13.53 2.43 8.18
N LEU A 174 13.88 2.42 6.90
CA LEU A 174 14.72 1.39 6.29
C LEU A 174 16.12 1.35 6.94
N SER A 175 16.75 2.51 7.17
CA SER A 175 18.05 2.58 7.87
C SER A 175 17.95 1.99 9.28
N ARG A 176 16.96 2.41 10.08
CA ARG A 176 16.75 1.89 11.43
C ARG A 176 16.45 0.40 11.44
N LEU A 177 15.70 -0.08 10.45
CA LEU A 177 15.38 -1.50 10.29
C LEU A 177 16.62 -2.32 9.95
N LEU A 178 17.50 -1.80 9.08
CA LEU A 178 18.76 -2.45 8.74
C LEU A 178 19.63 -2.62 9.98
N ASP A 179 19.81 -1.56 10.77
CA ASP A 179 20.56 -1.60 12.03
C ASP A 179 19.96 -2.61 13.03
N TYR A 180 18.63 -2.74 13.05
CA TYR A 180 17.96 -3.67 13.96
C TYR A 180 18.06 -5.13 13.52
N CYS A 181 18.29 -5.39 12.24
CA CYS A 181 18.38 -6.74 11.65
C CYS A 181 19.82 -7.31 11.64
N GLU A 182 20.71 -6.87 12.54
CA GLU A 182 22.02 -7.53 12.75
C GLU A 182 21.84 -9.01 13.10
N GLU A 183 20.80 -9.35 13.85
CA GLU A 183 20.36 -10.71 14.12
C GLU A 183 19.09 -11.04 13.35
N PRO A 184 18.83 -12.33 13.02
CA PRO A 184 17.62 -12.73 12.30
C PRO A 184 16.33 -12.27 12.99
N LYS A 185 15.41 -11.70 12.21
CA LYS A 185 14.10 -11.18 12.67
C LYS A 185 13.00 -11.65 11.73
N ARG A 186 11.85 -11.94 12.31
CA ARG A 186 10.60 -12.15 11.56
C ARG A 186 9.88 -10.82 11.38
N ALA A 187 8.89 -10.78 10.50
CA ALA A 187 8.14 -9.56 10.24
C ALA A 187 7.44 -8.98 11.49
N VAL A 188 6.98 -9.82 12.42
CA VAL A 188 6.36 -9.35 13.67
C VAL A 188 7.38 -8.77 14.66
N ASP A 189 8.64 -9.21 14.60
CA ASP A 189 9.70 -8.78 15.52
C ASP A 189 10.16 -7.34 15.25
N VAL A 190 9.88 -6.81 14.04
CA VAL A 190 10.30 -5.46 13.65
C VAL A 190 9.24 -4.38 13.90
N PHE A 191 8.09 -4.72 14.44
CA PHE A 191 7.00 -3.77 14.71
C PHE A 191 7.44 -2.58 15.56
N SER A 192 8.24 -2.82 16.60
CA SER A 192 8.72 -1.76 17.51
C SER A 192 9.64 -0.74 16.82
N VAL A 193 10.28 -1.13 15.71
CA VAL A 193 11.14 -0.24 14.92
C VAL A 193 10.32 0.60 13.95
N LEU A 194 9.30 0.00 13.33
CA LEU A 194 8.50 0.64 12.28
C LEU A 194 7.33 1.45 12.82
N PHE A 195 6.70 0.98 13.90
CA PHE A 195 5.46 1.58 14.41
C PHE A 195 5.64 2.18 15.81
N LYS A 196 5.17 3.42 15.97
CA LYS A 196 5.21 4.13 17.27
C LYS A 196 4.17 3.58 18.26
N ARG A 197 3.08 3.01 17.75
CA ARG A 197 2.00 2.45 18.57
C ARG A 197 2.14 0.93 18.68
N LYS A 198 1.64 0.37 19.78
CA LYS A 198 1.51 -1.09 19.92
C LYS A 198 0.56 -1.61 18.84
N ILE A 199 0.96 -2.68 18.17
CA ILE A 199 0.14 -3.37 17.17
C ILE A 199 -0.85 -4.27 17.89
N THR A 200 -2.13 -4.08 17.59
CA THR A 200 -3.27 -4.84 18.11
C THR A 200 -3.81 -5.76 17.01
N ASN A 201 -4.64 -6.73 17.36
CA ASN A 201 -5.13 -7.74 16.41
C ASN A 201 -5.95 -7.15 15.24
N ASP A 202 -6.57 -6.00 15.42
CA ASP A 202 -7.34 -5.31 14.37
C ASP A 202 -6.48 -4.72 13.26
N VAL A 203 -5.23 -4.38 13.55
CA VAL A 203 -4.27 -3.82 12.58
C VAL A 203 -3.10 -4.78 12.27
N LEU A 204 -3.12 -5.98 12.83
CA LEU A 204 -2.01 -6.94 12.74
C LEU A 204 -1.65 -7.30 11.31
N LEU A 205 -2.64 -7.61 10.46
CA LEU A 205 -2.41 -7.97 9.05
C LEU A 205 -1.78 -6.81 8.27
N MET A 206 -2.29 -5.59 8.47
CA MET A 206 -1.76 -4.40 7.81
C MET A 206 -0.32 -4.12 8.24
N ALA A 207 -0.06 -4.17 9.56
CA ALA A 207 1.28 -3.95 10.11
C ALA A 207 2.27 -5.01 9.63
N THR A 208 1.83 -6.26 9.53
CA THR A 208 2.68 -7.36 9.02
C THR A 208 3.00 -7.18 7.55
N GLY A 209 2.00 -6.88 6.70
CA GLY A 209 2.22 -6.61 5.29
C GLY A 209 3.17 -5.43 5.05
N GLU A 210 3.05 -4.36 5.84
CA GLU A 210 3.95 -3.20 5.78
C GLU A 210 5.36 -3.55 6.27
N SER A 211 5.49 -4.38 7.30
CA SER A 211 6.79 -4.86 7.77
C SER A 211 7.49 -5.72 6.73
N ILE A 212 6.77 -6.65 6.07
CA ILE A 212 7.31 -7.45 4.96
C ILE A 212 7.73 -6.54 3.80
N ALA A 213 6.94 -5.50 3.48
CA ALA A 213 7.30 -4.55 2.42
C ALA A 213 8.63 -3.82 2.71
N HIS A 214 8.89 -3.43 3.96
CA HIS A 214 10.16 -2.83 4.35
C HIS A 214 11.32 -3.84 4.30
N LEU A 215 11.12 -5.07 4.79
CA LEU A 215 12.13 -6.13 4.72
C LEU A 215 12.43 -6.51 3.27
N ASN A 216 11.40 -6.71 2.43
CA ASN A 216 11.59 -6.98 1.00
C ASN A 216 12.35 -5.85 0.30
N CYS A 217 12.08 -4.59 0.64
CA CYS A 217 12.82 -3.46 0.09
C CYS A 217 14.32 -3.56 0.39
N LEU A 218 14.70 -3.91 1.61
CA LEU A 218 16.12 -4.11 1.97
C LEU A 218 16.71 -5.35 1.31
N LEU A 219 15.96 -6.45 1.18
CA LEU A 219 16.36 -7.66 0.46
C LEU A 219 16.62 -7.35 -1.02
N HIS A 220 15.72 -6.67 -1.70
CA HIS A 220 15.87 -6.28 -3.11
C HIS A 220 17.02 -5.28 -3.34
N ARG A 221 17.35 -4.47 -2.32
CA ARG A 221 18.54 -3.60 -2.35
C ARG A 221 19.85 -4.38 -2.08
N GLY A 222 19.78 -5.67 -1.77
CA GLY A 222 20.93 -6.50 -1.44
C GLY A 222 21.58 -6.18 -0.09
N LEU A 223 20.84 -5.49 0.80
CA LEU A 223 21.33 -5.06 2.12
C LEU A 223 21.02 -6.09 3.22
N LEU A 224 20.05 -6.97 3.00
CA LEU A 224 19.68 -8.09 3.88
C LEU A 224 19.73 -9.41 3.11
N GLY A 225 19.86 -10.51 3.84
CA GLY A 225 19.58 -11.87 3.38
C GLY A 225 18.38 -12.44 4.12
N SER A 226 17.77 -13.48 3.59
CA SER A 226 16.71 -14.24 4.26
C SER A 226 17.08 -15.71 4.37
N LYS A 227 16.64 -16.35 5.43
CA LYS A 227 16.74 -17.81 5.63
C LYS A 227 15.54 -18.29 6.40
N TYR A 228 15.17 -19.53 6.17
CA TYR A 228 14.20 -20.22 7.02
C TYR A 228 14.93 -20.99 8.12
N ASP A 229 14.34 -21.04 9.30
CA ASP A 229 14.77 -21.94 10.37
C ASP A 229 14.28 -23.38 10.11
N ASP A 230 14.64 -24.32 11.02
CA ASP A 230 14.25 -25.73 10.91
C ASP A 230 12.72 -25.97 10.99
N LYS A 231 11.94 -24.93 11.34
CA LYS A 231 10.47 -24.97 11.40
C LYS A 231 9.84 -24.29 10.18
N GLY A 232 10.64 -23.79 9.23
CA GLY A 232 10.17 -23.07 8.07
C GLY A 232 9.73 -21.62 8.38
N ILE A 233 10.26 -21.03 9.45
CA ILE A 233 9.99 -19.66 9.89
C ILE A 233 11.19 -18.80 9.63
#